data_929bb1732a3e2f6c064d589fa147276a
#
_entry.id   929bb1732a3e2f6c064d589fa147276a
#
_cell.length_a   1.000
_cell.length_b   1.000
_cell.length_c   1.000
_cell.angle_alpha   90.00
_cell.angle_beta   90.00
_cell.angle_gamma   90.00
#
_symmetry.space_group_name_H-M   'P 1'
#
loop_
_entity.id
_entity.type
_entity.pdbx_description
1 polymer ?
#
loop_
_entity_poly.entity_id
_entity_poly.type
_entity_poly.pdbx_seq_one_letter_code
_entity_poly.pdbx_strand_id
1 'polypeptide(L)'
;MRVPNWLMTIALLVAAGGAGGGGFDPPWNPPPGDGKNFTVPGIDNVPDLQGDVNDPDLVVFLAGNQYMVVRDLVLAFKEAYPAYQRVFVETLPPGVLVQQIEQGALIVGNLRISLKPDVYAAGRRRMQELQRDKGWFAQTADYARNRLAIMTRAGNPDRIAGWSDLARLDLPICMPNPKWEAIAVHQIIPALRDAGGEQLVDQIYTRKVEDGSNFVTQIHHRQTPLRILEDKCAAGAVWYTEAYFHAVMAKHPISMVTLPDSQNRYSVYTAGLMTDAQHRKAGEDFLHFLRSAQGQAVYAKYGFLPAE
;
A
#
# COMPACT_ATOMS: atom_id res chain seq x y z
N MET A 1 -25.71 3.18 22.94
CA MET A 1 -24.43 2.49 23.09
C MET A 1 -23.33 3.44 22.61
N ARG A 2 -22.48 3.93 23.52
CA ARG A 2 -21.38 4.85 23.17
C ARG A 2 -20.24 4.04 22.58
N VAL A 3 -19.87 4.34 21.35
CA VAL A 3 -18.67 3.79 20.70
C VAL A 3 -17.46 4.42 21.38
N PRO A 4 -16.47 3.65 21.87
CA PRO A 4 -15.29 4.24 22.50
C PRO A 4 -14.43 4.92 21.41
N ASN A 5 -14.11 6.19 21.65
CA ASN A 5 -13.09 6.95 20.93
C ASN A 5 -11.73 6.27 21.13
N TRP A 6 -11.29 5.48 20.16
CA TRP A 6 -9.90 5.09 20.03
C TRP A 6 -9.13 6.27 19.43
N LEU A 7 -8.72 7.19 20.28
CA LEU A 7 -7.56 8.01 20.02
C LEU A 7 -6.39 7.02 19.89
N MET A 8 -5.99 6.72 18.67
CA MET A 8 -4.69 6.10 18.41
C MET A 8 -3.63 7.17 18.74
N THR A 9 -3.30 7.27 20.02
CA THR A 9 -2.04 7.81 20.45
C THR A 9 -1.00 6.79 19.98
N ILE A 10 -0.34 7.06 18.86
CA ILE A 10 0.89 6.34 18.49
C ILE A 10 1.89 6.71 19.58
N ALA A 11 1.94 5.91 20.64
CA ALA A 11 2.98 6.02 21.65
C ALA A 11 4.29 5.64 20.97
N LEU A 12 5.11 6.64 20.62
CA LEU A 12 6.50 6.44 20.29
C LEU A 12 7.18 5.84 21.54
N LEU A 13 7.39 4.54 21.55
CA LEU A 13 8.42 3.92 22.37
C LEU A 13 9.77 4.30 21.74
N VAL A 14 10.28 5.47 22.13
CA VAL A 14 11.70 5.79 21.96
C VAL A 14 12.43 4.88 22.95
N ALA A 15 12.83 3.69 22.51
CA ALA A 15 13.87 2.95 23.17
C ALA A 15 15.16 3.74 23.01
N ALA A 16 15.59 4.40 24.07
CA ALA A 16 16.94 4.92 24.20
C ALA A 16 17.87 3.70 24.24
N GLY A 17 18.28 3.22 23.09
CA GLY A 17 19.24 2.15 22.91
C GLY A 17 20.59 2.75 22.57
N GLY A 18 21.61 2.37 23.33
CA GLY A 18 22.96 2.86 23.31
C GLY A 18 23.66 2.79 21.94
N ALA A 19 24.65 3.62 21.80
CA ALA A 19 25.56 3.75 20.69
C ALA A 19 26.13 2.39 20.22
N GLY A 20 26.05 2.16 18.89
CA GLY A 20 26.86 1.12 18.24
C GLY A 20 26.02 0.06 17.51
N GLY A 21 25.16 0.46 16.63
CA GLY A 21 24.58 -0.40 15.59
C GLY A 21 24.23 0.50 14.42
N GLY A 22 24.84 0.26 13.26
CA GLY A 22 24.39 0.90 12.04
C GLY A 22 22.89 0.63 11.92
N GLY A 23 22.09 1.71 11.91
CA GLY A 23 20.67 1.60 11.72
C GLY A 23 20.42 0.75 10.48
N PHE A 24 19.59 -0.25 10.59
CA PHE A 24 19.15 -1.02 9.44
C PHE A 24 18.30 -0.07 8.57
N ASP A 25 18.98 0.58 7.65
CA ASP A 25 18.28 1.27 6.57
C ASP A 25 17.75 0.19 5.62
N PRO A 26 16.44 0.03 5.53
CA PRO A 26 15.88 -0.90 4.55
C PRO A 26 16.44 -0.54 3.18
N PRO A 27 16.92 -1.52 2.41
CA PRO A 27 17.58 -1.25 1.13
C PRO A 27 16.67 -0.56 0.10
N TRP A 28 15.37 -0.58 0.30
CA TRP A 28 14.38 0.09 -0.56
C TRP A 28 14.02 1.51 -0.11
N ASN A 29 14.60 1.99 0.96
CA ASN A 29 14.37 3.34 1.47
C ASN A 29 15.67 4.16 1.42
N PRO A 30 16.17 4.49 0.22
CA PRO A 30 17.30 5.41 0.12
C PRO A 30 16.90 6.75 0.74
N PRO A 31 17.80 7.40 1.46
CA PRO A 31 17.52 8.73 1.99
C PRO A 31 17.06 9.64 0.86
N PRO A 32 16.01 10.44 1.09
CA PRO A 32 15.49 11.34 0.09
C PRO A 32 16.57 12.34 -0.32
N GLY A 33 16.89 12.37 -1.60
CA GLY A 33 17.98 13.19 -2.13
C GLY A 33 17.76 14.69 -2.01
N ASP A 34 16.51 15.13 -1.80
CA ASP A 34 16.11 16.54 -1.72
C ASP A 34 15.58 16.95 -0.33
N GLY A 35 15.56 16.02 0.63
CA GLY A 35 15.10 16.28 1.99
C GLY A 35 13.59 16.55 2.13
N LYS A 36 12.81 16.26 1.09
CA LYS A 36 11.35 16.53 1.07
C LYS A 36 10.47 15.29 1.24
N ASN A 37 11.08 14.14 1.48
CA ASN A 37 10.34 12.89 1.65
C ASN A 37 10.37 12.48 3.12
N PHE A 38 9.22 12.01 3.60
CA PHE A 38 9.03 11.58 4.98
C PHE A 38 8.40 10.18 5.00
N THR A 39 8.76 9.40 6.01
CA THR A 39 8.09 8.14 6.32
C THR A 39 7.26 8.28 7.59
N VAL A 40 6.16 7.54 7.68
CA VAL A 40 5.41 7.41 8.94
C VAL A 40 6.05 6.30 9.76
N PRO A 41 6.64 6.62 10.94
CA PRO A 41 7.33 5.63 11.75
C PRO A 41 6.45 4.46 12.14
N GLY A 42 7.03 3.27 12.19
CA GLY A 42 6.38 2.06 12.65
C GLY A 42 5.59 1.31 11.58
N ILE A 43 5.45 1.84 10.35
CA ILE A 43 4.84 1.10 9.24
C ILE A 43 5.90 0.23 8.57
N ASP A 44 6.82 0.81 7.80
CA ASP A 44 7.78 0.04 7.00
C ASP A 44 9.01 0.84 6.55
N ASN A 45 9.19 2.06 7.04
CA ASN A 45 10.23 3.00 6.62
C ASN A 45 10.21 3.41 5.14
N VAL A 46 9.12 3.16 4.42
CA VAL A 46 8.93 3.67 3.05
C VAL A 46 8.46 5.12 3.12
N PRO A 47 8.96 6.02 2.27
CA PRO A 47 8.46 7.39 2.22
C PRO A 47 6.97 7.43 1.90
N ASP A 48 6.17 7.90 2.85
CA ASP A 48 4.72 8.05 2.70
C ASP A 48 4.31 9.43 2.21
N LEU A 49 5.16 10.42 2.46
CA LEU A 49 4.92 11.83 2.19
C LEU A 49 6.02 12.31 1.25
N GLN A 50 5.67 12.69 0.04
CA GLN A 50 6.64 13.01 -1.02
C GLN A 50 6.27 14.31 -1.72
N GLY A 51 7.25 15.18 -1.93
CA GLY A 51 7.11 16.40 -2.72
C GLY A 51 6.90 17.67 -1.90
N ASP A 52 6.28 18.69 -2.52
CA ASP A 52 6.16 20.03 -1.93
C ASP A 52 4.94 20.11 -0.99
N VAL A 53 5.20 20.28 0.30
CA VAL A 53 4.15 20.40 1.34
C VAL A 53 3.71 21.86 1.58
N ASN A 54 4.45 22.85 1.04
CA ASN A 54 4.21 24.25 1.39
C ASN A 54 3.17 24.90 0.48
N ASP A 55 3.36 24.75 -0.83
CA ASP A 55 2.51 25.39 -1.84
C ASP A 55 2.44 24.50 -3.10
N PRO A 56 1.80 23.33 -3.01
CA PRO A 56 1.69 22.41 -4.13
C PRO A 56 0.73 22.94 -5.21
N ASP A 57 1.04 22.64 -6.48
CA ASP A 57 0.13 22.84 -7.60
C ASP A 57 -0.90 21.71 -7.72
N LEU A 58 -0.61 20.56 -7.05
CA LEU A 58 -1.45 19.37 -7.03
C LEU A 58 -1.17 18.54 -5.77
N VAL A 59 -2.23 18.12 -5.09
CA VAL A 59 -2.18 17.20 -3.94
C VAL A 59 -2.86 15.88 -4.30
N VAL A 60 -2.13 14.77 -4.17
CA VAL A 60 -2.63 13.44 -4.50
C VAL A 60 -2.48 12.49 -3.33
N PHE A 61 -3.57 11.83 -2.94
CA PHE A 61 -3.57 10.76 -1.95
C PHE A 61 -3.78 9.42 -2.63
N LEU A 62 -2.80 8.54 -2.57
CA LEU A 62 -2.83 7.20 -3.18
C LEU A 62 -2.85 6.12 -2.09
N ALA A 63 -3.54 5.02 -2.38
CA ALA A 63 -3.47 3.83 -1.53
C ALA A 63 -2.01 3.39 -1.35
N GLY A 64 -1.64 3.05 -0.11
CA GLY A 64 -0.26 2.85 0.33
C GLY A 64 0.57 1.85 -0.48
N ASN A 65 -0.06 0.85 -1.09
CA ASN A 65 0.62 -0.12 -1.95
C ASN A 65 1.07 0.43 -3.31
N GLN A 66 0.91 1.74 -3.54
CA GLN A 66 1.38 2.41 -4.76
C GLN A 66 2.67 3.23 -4.54
N TYR A 67 3.26 3.17 -3.34
CA TYR A 67 4.45 3.94 -3.00
C TYR A 67 5.59 3.82 -4.03
N MET A 68 5.78 2.64 -4.61
CA MET A 68 6.87 2.36 -5.54
C MET A 68 6.76 3.12 -6.86
N VAL A 69 5.55 3.47 -7.30
CA VAL A 69 5.36 4.16 -8.59
C VAL A 69 5.46 5.68 -8.50
N VAL A 70 5.36 6.25 -7.28
CA VAL A 70 5.16 7.70 -7.08
C VAL A 70 6.22 8.54 -7.78
N ARG A 71 7.49 8.18 -7.61
CA ARG A 71 8.59 8.95 -8.22
C ARG A 71 8.45 9.05 -9.73
N ASP A 72 8.32 7.92 -10.40
CA ASP A 72 8.23 7.87 -11.86
C ASP A 72 6.92 8.48 -12.35
N LEU A 73 5.83 8.27 -11.61
CA LEU A 73 4.52 8.83 -11.93
C LEU A 73 4.54 10.35 -11.90
N VAL A 74 5.10 10.94 -10.84
CA VAL A 74 5.22 12.40 -10.68
C VAL A 74 6.14 12.99 -11.73
N LEU A 75 7.27 12.35 -12.04
CA LEU A 75 8.19 12.81 -13.08
C LEU A 75 7.50 12.82 -14.46
N ALA A 76 6.83 11.73 -14.82
CA ALA A 76 6.12 11.61 -16.08
C ALA A 76 4.93 12.59 -16.18
N PHE A 77 4.23 12.84 -15.06
CA PHE A 77 3.17 13.84 -15.01
C PHE A 77 3.71 15.25 -15.24
N LYS A 78 4.80 15.65 -14.57
CA LYS A 78 5.43 16.96 -14.77
C LYS A 78 5.95 17.17 -16.18
N GLU A 79 6.42 16.11 -16.82
CA GLU A 79 6.83 16.15 -18.23
C GLU A 79 5.63 16.37 -19.16
N ALA A 80 4.52 15.66 -18.93
CA ALA A 80 3.30 15.78 -19.72
C ALA A 80 2.57 17.11 -19.48
N TYR A 81 2.67 17.66 -18.27
CA TYR A 81 1.97 18.87 -17.83
C TYR A 81 2.95 19.85 -17.14
N PRO A 82 3.80 20.56 -17.90
CA PRO A 82 4.86 21.39 -17.34
C PRO A 82 4.39 22.57 -16.47
N ALA A 83 3.09 22.90 -16.52
CA ALA A 83 2.51 23.92 -15.65
C ALA A 83 2.47 23.52 -14.15
N TYR A 84 2.55 22.22 -13.84
CA TYR A 84 2.42 21.69 -12.46
C TYR A 84 3.76 21.11 -11.99
N GLN A 85 4.60 21.93 -11.39
CA GLN A 85 5.94 21.51 -10.96
C GLN A 85 6.01 21.14 -9.47
N ARG A 86 5.08 21.61 -8.65
CA ARG A 86 5.03 21.35 -7.22
C ARG A 86 3.90 20.37 -6.94
N VAL A 87 4.23 19.09 -6.92
CA VAL A 87 3.28 18.02 -6.65
C VAL A 87 3.57 17.43 -5.27
N PHE A 88 2.54 17.27 -4.47
CA PHE A 88 2.61 16.55 -3.19
C PHE A 88 1.81 15.27 -3.28
N VAL A 89 2.39 14.15 -2.84
CA VAL A 89 1.77 12.83 -2.85
C VAL A 89 1.87 12.18 -1.47
N GLU A 90 0.79 11.62 -1.00
CA GLU A 90 0.75 10.72 0.16
C GLU A 90 0.39 9.29 -0.25
N THR A 91 1.08 8.30 0.34
CA THR A 91 0.85 6.86 0.10
C THR A 91 0.61 6.12 1.40
N LEU A 92 -0.49 6.39 2.06
CA LEU A 92 -0.86 5.77 3.33
C LEU A 92 -1.99 4.74 3.17
N PRO A 93 -2.21 3.88 4.17
CA PRO A 93 -3.37 3.00 4.20
C PRO A 93 -4.66 3.80 3.95
N PRO A 94 -5.57 3.33 3.08
CA PRO A 94 -6.77 4.08 2.70
C PRO A 94 -7.62 4.55 3.88
N GLY A 95 -7.66 3.79 4.97
CA GLY A 95 -8.36 4.20 6.21
C GLY A 95 -7.72 5.39 6.90
N VAL A 96 -6.39 5.49 6.89
CA VAL A 96 -5.62 6.62 7.45
C VAL A 96 -5.86 7.88 6.62
N LEU A 97 -5.80 7.75 5.29
CA LEU A 97 -6.09 8.87 4.37
C LEU A 97 -7.51 9.41 4.55
N VAL A 98 -8.50 8.52 4.72
CA VAL A 98 -9.88 8.92 4.99
C VAL A 98 -9.99 9.68 6.31
N GLN A 99 -9.36 9.18 7.38
CA GLN A 99 -9.33 9.86 8.67
C GLN A 99 -8.68 11.24 8.56
N GLN A 100 -7.58 11.35 7.82
CA GLN A 100 -6.90 12.64 7.58
C GLN A 100 -7.84 13.63 6.88
N ILE A 101 -8.56 13.22 5.84
CA ILE A 101 -9.53 14.07 5.13
C ILE A 101 -10.65 14.51 6.09
N GLU A 102 -11.20 13.60 6.87
CA GLU A 102 -12.30 13.88 7.81
C GLU A 102 -11.87 14.76 8.99
N GLN A 103 -10.67 14.55 9.51
CA GLN A 103 -10.12 15.31 10.65
C GLN A 103 -9.42 16.61 10.21
N GLY A 104 -9.18 16.76 8.90
CA GLY A 104 -8.51 17.92 8.32
C GLY A 104 -7.01 17.98 8.54
N ALA A 105 -6.37 16.93 9.06
CA ALA A 105 -4.93 16.83 9.16
C ALA A 105 -4.42 15.42 9.47
N LEU A 106 -3.20 15.10 8.99
CA LEU A 106 -2.36 14.02 9.49
C LEU A 106 -1.44 14.59 10.58
N ILE A 107 -1.34 13.89 11.71
CA ILE A 107 -0.45 14.26 12.80
C ILE A 107 0.58 13.12 13.00
N VAL A 108 1.87 13.45 12.83
CA VAL A 108 2.97 12.51 13.05
C VAL A 108 3.95 13.16 14.04
N GLY A 109 3.89 12.74 15.31
CA GLY A 109 4.63 13.41 16.37
C GLY A 109 4.24 14.88 16.49
N ASN A 110 5.20 15.78 16.29
CA ASN A 110 4.99 17.23 16.28
C ASN A 110 4.64 17.80 14.89
N LEU A 111 4.65 16.96 13.86
CA LEU A 111 4.32 17.39 12.50
C LEU A 111 2.81 17.33 12.29
N ARG A 112 2.24 18.42 11.80
CA ARG A 112 0.84 18.50 11.38
C ARG A 112 0.78 18.85 9.89
N ILE A 113 0.20 17.95 9.08
CA ILE A 113 -0.02 18.16 7.65
C ILE A 113 -1.50 18.30 7.41
N SER A 114 -1.92 19.50 7.02
CA SER A 114 -3.32 19.87 6.79
C SER A 114 -3.68 19.98 5.30
N LEU A 115 -2.84 19.49 4.42
CA LEU A 115 -3.15 19.44 2.99
C LEU A 115 -4.35 18.53 2.75
N LYS A 116 -5.28 19.04 1.94
CA LYS A 116 -6.41 18.27 1.44
C LYS A 116 -6.08 17.74 0.04
N PRO A 117 -6.49 16.54 -0.31
CA PRO A 117 -6.23 16.03 -1.65
C PRO A 117 -7.12 16.75 -2.69
N ASP A 118 -6.55 17.02 -3.86
CA ASP A 118 -7.31 17.29 -5.07
C ASP A 118 -7.80 15.99 -5.70
N VAL A 119 -6.95 14.95 -5.60
CA VAL A 119 -7.25 13.60 -6.08
C VAL A 119 -7.00 12.59 -4.97
N TYR A 120 -7.99 11.74 -4.71
CA TYR A 120 -7.88 10.57 -3.85
C TYR A 120 -8.02 9.29 -4.68
N ALA A 121 -7.20 8.28 -4.42
CA ALA A 121 -7.25 7.02 -5.16
C ALA A 121 -7.12 5.80 -4.23
N ALA A 122 -8.02 4.85 -4.43
CA ALA A 122 -8.05 3.58 -3.69
C ALA A 122 -8.66 2.46 -4.55
N GLY A 123 -8.86 1.28 -3.98
CA GLY A 123 -9.60 0.21 -4.64
C GLY A 123 -11.04 0.64 -4.98
N ARG A 124 -11.54 0.26 -6.16
CA ARG A 124 -12.86 0.65 -6.71
C ARG A 124 -13.99 0.54 -5.68
N ARG A 125 -14.04 -0.55 -4.93
CA ARG A 125 -15.07 -0.76 -3.90
C ARG A 125 -15.07 0.38 -2.88
N ARG A 126 -13.89 0.73 -2.34
CA ARG A 126 -13.75 1.83 -1.37
C ARG A 126 -14.17 3.16 -1.95
N MET A 127 -13.81 3.43 -3.20
CA MET A 127 -14.21 4.64 -3.90
C MET A 127 -15.73 4.74 -4.07
N GLN A 128 -16.38 3.63 -4.42
CA GLN A 128 -17.85 3.56 -4.53
C GLN A 128 -18.54 3.76 -3.18
N GLU A 129 -18.03 3.18 -2.10
CA GLU A 129 -18.53 3.40 -0.74
C GLU A 129 -18.43 4.88 -0.35
N LEU A 130 -17.25 5.51 -0.54
CA LEU A 130 -17.06 6.92 -0.23
C LEU A 130 -17.93 7.83 -1.10
N GLN A 131 -18.13 7.52 -2.37
CA GLN A 131 -19.02 8.29 -3.23
C GLN A 131 -20.48 8.17 -2.77
N ARG A 132 -20.95 6.98 -2.45
CA ARG A 132 -22.32 6.74 -1.98
C ARG A 132 -22.59 7.42 -0.64
N ASP A 133 -21.66 7.29 0.30
CA ASP A 133 -21.89 7.67 1.70
C ASP A 133 -21.52 9.14 1.98
N LYS A 134 -20.63 9.73 1.18
CA LYS A 134 -20.06 11.07 1.42
C LYS A 134 -20.21 12.02 0.21
N GLY A 135 -20.40 11.51 -0.99
CA GLY A 135 -20.44 12.36 -2.19
C GLY A 135 -19.12 13.08 -2.50
N TRP A 136 -18.00 12.47 -2.16
CA TRP A 136 -16.69 13.17 -2.18
C TRP A 136 -16.17 13.49 -3.56
N PHE A 137 -16.60 12.76 -4.60
CA PHE A 137 -15.97 12.86 -5.91
C PHE A 137 -16.84 13.54 -6.95
N ALA A 138 -16.31 14.58 -7.60
CA ALA A 138 -16.94 15.21 -8.76
C ALA A 138 -16.83 14.35 -10.02
N GLN A 139 -15.74 13.57 -10.11
CA GLN A 139 -15.44 12.67 -11.22
C GLN A 139 -14.60 11.51 -10.70
N THR A 140 -14.78 10.33 -11.26
CA THR A 140 -13.93 9.16 -10.98
C THR A 140 -13.44 8.51 -12.27
N ALA A 141 -12.28 7.84 -12.20
CA ALA A 141 -11.69 7.11 -13.32
C ALA A 141 -10.96 5.87 -12.82
N ASP A 142 -11.26 4.72 -13.41
CA ASP A 142 -10.46 3.52 -13.22
C ASP A 142 -9.18 3.65 -14.03
N TYR A 143 -8.03 3.25 -13.45
CA TYR A 143 -6.74 3.48 -14.11
C TYR A 143 -5.78 2.31 -14.05
N ALA A 144 -5.94 1.38 -13.13
CA ALA A 144 -5.05 0.22 -12.99
C ALA A 144 -5.77 -0.97 -12.38
N ARG A 145 -5.21 -2.17 -12.58
CA ARG A 145 -5.59 -3.39 -11.86
C ARG A 145 -4.37 -4.01 -11.22
N ASN A 146 -4.62 -4.77 -10.14
CA ASN A 146 -3.61 -5.56 -9.47
C ASN A 146 -4.14 -6.94 -9.14
N ARG A 147 -3.23 -7.86 -8.87
CA ARG A 147 -3.53 -9.24 -8.50
C ARG A 147 -2.68 -9.64 -7.29
N LEU A 148 -2.92 -10.82 -6.74
CA LEU A 148 -2.19 -11.34 -5.59
C LEU A 148 -0.91 -12.09 -6.03
N ALA A 149 0.05 -12.13 -5.13
CA ALA A 149 1.24 -12.99 -5.19
C ALA A 149 1.63 -13.41 -3.77
N ILE A 150 2.52 -14.39 -3.67
CA ILE A 150 3.14 -14.76 -2.40
C ILE A 150 4.60 -14.34 -2.46
N MET A 151 5.05 -13.55 -1.50
CA MET A 151 6.47 -13.30 -1.25
C MET A 151 7.06 -14.43 -0.42
N THR A 152 8.31 -14.78 -0.69
CA THR A 152 9.05 -15.79 0.06
C THR A 152 10.48 -15.33 0.31
N ARG A 153 11.18 -16.02 1.21
CA ARG A 153 12.63 -15.88 1.35
C ARG A 153 13.35 -16.11 0.02
N ALA A 154 14.55 -15.54 -0.13
CA ALA A 154 15.34 -15.65 -1.35
C ALA A 154 15.51 -17.10 -1.80
N GLY A 155 15.28 -17.36 -3.08
CA GLY A 155 15.37 -18.71 -3.66
C GLY A 155 14.21 -19.64 -3.29
N ASN A 156 13.21 -19.19 -2.52
CA ASN A 156 12.07 -19.99 -2.09
C ASN A 156 12.49 -21.35 -1.49
N PRO A 157 13.29 -21.36 -0.42
CA PRO A 157 13.85 -22.62 0.16
C PRO A 157 12.75 -23.54 0.67
N ASP A 158 11.61 -23.00 1.05
CA ASP A 158 10.45 -23.74 1.58
C ASP A 158 9.58 -24.35 0.47
N ARG A 159 9.93 -24.14 -0.81
CA ARG A 159 9.25 -24.67 -2.00
C ARG A 159 7.74 -24.35 -2.02
N ILE A 160 7.41 -23.11 -1.69
CA ILE A 160 6.02 -22.63 -1.71
C ILE A 160 5.59 -22.49 -3.17
N ALA A 161 4.49 -23.16 -3.56
CA ALA A 161 3.94 -23.12 -4.91
C ALA A 161 2.55 -22.47 -4.97
N GLY A 162 1.85 -22.33 -3.85
CA GLY A 162 0.51 -21.76 -3.83
C GLY A 162 -0.08 -21.60 -2.42
N TRP A 163 -1.37 -21.38 -2.40
CA TRP A 163 -2.11 -21.07 -1.17
C TRP A 163 -2.04 -22.17 -0.11
N SER A 164 -2.13 -23.45 -0.52
CA SER A 164 -2.15 -24.57 0.42
C SER A 164 -0.84 -24.71 1.20
N ASP A 165 0.29 -24.30 0.61
CA ASP A 165 1.58 -24.38 1.29
C ASP A 165 1.66 -23.44 2.50
N LEU A 166 0.90 -22.33 2.50
CA LEU A 166 0.86 -21.40 3.63
C LEU A 166 0.20 -21.99 4.88
N ALA A 167 -0.53 -23.11 4.73
CA ALA A 167 -1.13 -23.83 5.85
C ALA A 167 -0.19 -24.82 6.55
N ARG A 168 1.02 -25.06 6.02
CA ARG A 168 2.00 -25.96 6.61
C ARG A 168 2.35 -25.54 8.04
N LEU A 169 2.36 -26.50 8.96
CA LEU A 169 2.58 -26.23 10.39
C LEU A 169 4.01 -25.77 10.71
N ASP A 170 4.98 -26.24 9.93
CA ASP A 170 6.41 -25.92 10.07
C ASP A 170 6.79 -24.55 9.45
N LEU A 171 5.84 -23.84 8.83
CA LEU A 171 6.10 -22.64 8.05
C LEU A 171 5.57 -21.38 8.76
N PRO A 172 6.41 -20.52 9.35
CA PRO A 172 5.97 -19.22 9.83
C PRO A 172 5.61 -18.30 8.68
N ILE A 173 4.47 -17.62 8.74
CA ILE A 173 3.95 -16.76 7.68
C ILE A 173 3.62 -15.36 8.20
N CYS A 174 3.55 -14.38 7.30
CA CYS A 174 3.14 -13.02 7.56
C CYS A 174 1.97 -12.64 6.65
N MET A 175 0.77 -12.61 7.19
CA MET A 175 -0.44 -12.33 6.42
C MET A 175 -1.02 -10.95 6.76
N PRO A 176 -1.64 -10.26 5.80
CA PRO A 176 -2.41 -9.05 6.06
C PRO A 176 -3.52 -9.29 7.07
N ASN A 177 -3.71 -8.35 8.01
CA ASN A 177 -4.67 -8.51 9.10
C ASN A 177 -6.10 -8.18 8.66
N PRO A 178 -7.06 -9.12 8.76
CA PRO A 178 -8.44 -8.89 8.33
C PRO A 178 -9.20 -7.86 9.18
N LYS A 179 -8.67 -7.44 10.33
CA LYS A 179 -9.34 -6.44 11.18
C LYS A 179 -9.32 -5.04 10.57
N TRP A 180 -8.32 -4.72 9.74
CA TRP A 180 -8.16 -3.38 9.16
C TRP A 180 -7.65 -3.35 7.72
N GLU A 181 -7.26 -4.50 7.14
CA GLU A 181 -6.76 -4.52 5.78
C GLU A 181 -7.75 -5.14 4.79
N ALA A 182 -8.21 -4.30 3.87
CA ALA A 182 -9.16 -4.68 2.83
C ALA A 182 -8.64 -5.79 1.91
N ILE A 183 -7.32 -5.88 1.68
CA ILE A 183 -6.71 -6.95 0.90
C ILE A 183 -6.98 -8.32 1.54
N ALA A 184 -6.88 -8.43 2.87
CA ALA A 184 -7.16 -9.67 3.58
C ALA A 184 -8.61 -10.10 3.39
N VAL A 185 -9.55 -9.18 3.66
CA VAL A 185 -11.00 -9.47 3.66
C VAL A 185 -11.56 -9.71 2.27
N HIS A 186 -11.13 -8.88 1.29
CA HIS A 186 -11.79 -8.85 -0.02
C HIS A 186 -11.03 -9.60 -1.11
N GLN A 187 -9.77 -9.98 -0.87
CA GLN A 187 -8.95 -10.65 -1.86
C GLN A 187 -8.39 -11.98 -1.34
N ILE A 188 -7.62 -11.97 -0.25
CA ILE A 188 -6.88 -13.13 0.21
C ILE A 188 -7.81 -14.20 0.80
N ILE A 189 -8.68 -13.85 1.74
CA ILE A 189 -9.62 -14.82 2.35
C ILE A 189 -10.53 -15.46 1.30
N PRO A 190 -11.13 -14.70 0.35
CA PRO A 190 -11.85 -15.33 -0.76
C PRO A 190 -10.99 -16.24 -1.64
N ALA A 191 -9.73 -15.87 -1.93
CA ALA A 191 -8.83 -16.72 -2.71
C ALA A 191 -8.47 -18.03 -1.96
N LEU A 192 -8.23 -17.95 -0.65
CA LEU A 192 -8.01 -19.13 0.20
C LEU A 192 -9.23 -20.04 0.23
N ARG A 193 -10.42 -19.44 0.33
CA ARG A 193 -11.70 -20.19 0.32
C ARG A 193 -11.91 -20.93 -1.00
N ASP A 194 -11.58 -20.30 -2.13
CA ASP A 194 -11.66 -20.94 -3.44
C ASP A 194 -10.62 -22.07 -3.58
N ALA A 195 -9.42 -21.90 -2.99
CA ALA A 195 -8.34 -22.87 -3.09
C ALA A 195 -8.49 -24.10 -2.18
N GLY A 196 -9.07 -23.96 -0.99
CA GLY A 196 -9.14 -25.04 0.01
C GLY A 196 -10.29 -24.94 1.01
N GLY A 197 -11.33 -24.18 0.67
CA GLY A 197 -12.53 -24.03 1.50
C GLY A 197 -12.27 -23.26 2.81
N GLU A 198 -13.26 -23.28 3.69
CA GLU A 198 -13.15 -22.66 5.02
C GLU A 198 -12.07 -23.31 5.88
N GLN A 199 -11.72 -24.56 5.62
CA GLN A 199 -10.67 -25.26 6.34
C GLN A 199 -9.30 -24.58 6.12
N LEU A 200 -8.98 -24.15 4.89
CA LEU A 200 -7.74 -23.45 4.60
C LEU A 200 -7.73 -22.04 5.25
N VAL A 201 -8.86 -21.35 5.23
CA VAL A 201 -9.00 -20.05 5.91
C VAL A 201 -8.81 -20.20 7.41
N ASP A 202 -9.47 -21.18 8.04
CA ASP A 202 -9.33 -21.47 9.48
C ASP A 202 -7.88 -21.82 9.84
N GLN A 203 -7.23 -22.68 9.07
CA GLN A 203 -5.83 -23.04 9.30
C GLN A 203 -4.91 -21.82 9.31
N ILE A 204 -5.09 -20.90 8.38
CA ILE A 204 -4.21 -19.72 8.21
C ILE A 204 -4.58 -18.57 9.16
N TYR A 205 -5.85 -18.22 9.27
CA TYR A 205 -6.28 -17.02 9.99
C TYR A 205 -6.81 -17.26 11.40
N THR A 206 -7.01 -18.52 11.79
CA THR A 206 -7.37 -18.89 13.17
C THR A 206 -6.23 -19.64 13.83
N ARG A 207 -5.96 -20.86 13.41
CA ARG A 207 -5.00 -21.75 14.11
C ARG A 207 -3.57 -21.22 14.11
N LYS A 208 -3.06 -20.79 12.94
CA LYS A 208 -1.71 -20.22 12.85
C LYS A 208 -1.58 -18.85 13.54
N VAL A 209 -2.67 -18.12 13.73
CA VAL A 209 -2.67 -16.90 14.56
C VAL A 209 -2.64 -17.25 16.04
N GLU A 210 -3.41 -18.25 16.46
CA GLU A 210 -3.46 -18.72 17.85
C GLU A 210 -2.15 -19.34 18.31
N ASP A 211 -1.48 -20.13 17.44
CA ASP A 211 -0.18 -20.76 17.76
C ASP A 211 1.02 -19.82 17.55
N GLY A 212 0.79 -18.61 17.02
CA GLY A 212 1.83 -17.61 16.80
C GLY A 212 2.66 -17.82 15.54
N SER A 213 2.30 -18.76 14.66
CA SER A 213 3.02 -19.01 13.40
C SER A 213 2.51 -18.18 12.21
N ASN A 214 1.44 -17.40 12.40
CA ASN A 214 1.02 -16.35 11.48
C ASN A 214 1.16 -14.98 12.14
N PHE A 215 2.20 -14.24 11.78
CA PHE A 215 2.45 -12.87 12.24
C PHE A 215 1.61 -11.89 11.42
N VAL A 216 0.32 -11.76 11.72
CA VAL A 216 -0.53 -10.80 11.03
C VAL A 216 0.01 -9.37 11.15
N THR A 217 -0.14 -8.60 10.09
CA THR A 217 0.35 -7.23 10.03
C THR A 217 -0.35 -6.33 11.06
N GLN A 218 0.38 -5.38 11.62
CA GLN A 218 -0.16 -4.48 12.65
C GLN A 218 -0.82 -3.23 12.05
N ILE A 219 -0.25 -2.72 10.94
CA ILE A 219 -0.72 -1.48 10.31
C ILE A 219 -1.03 -1.72 8.84
N HIS A 220 -0.08 -2.31 8.08
CA HIS A 220 -0.21 -2.48 6.64
C HIS A 220 0.58 -3.69 6.14
N HIS A 221 0.12 -4.33 5.06
CA HIS A 221 0.80 -5.49 4.43
C HIS A 221 2.20 -5.17 3.88
N ARG A 222 2.57 -3.89 3.72
CA ARG A 222 3.95 -3.47 3.44
C ARG A 222 4.95 -3.89 4.53
N GLN A 223 4.48 -4.33 5.70
CA GLN A 223 5.34 -4.95 6.72
C GLN A 223 5.79 -6.37 6.33
N THR A 224 5.12 -7.02 5.39
CA THR A 224 5.43 -8.40 4.98
C THR A 224 6.84 -8.55 4.43
N PRO A 225 7.31 -7.76 3.43
CA PRO A 225 8.68 -7.87 2.94
C PRO A 225 9.72 -7.61 4.03
N LEU A 226 9.48 -6.65 4.92
CA LEU A 226 10.39 -6.36 6.03
C LEU A 226 10.54 -7.56 6.95
N ARG A 227 9.45 -8.20 7.33
CA ARG A 227 9.46 -9.39 8.20
C ARG A 227 10.11 -10.61 7.56
N ILE A 228 9.97 -10.77 6.24
CA ILE A 228 10.70 -11.82 5.50
C ILE A 228 12.20 -11.55 5.52
N LEU A 229 12.62 -10.31 5.31
CA LEU A 229 14.03 -9.90 5.33
C LEU A 229 14.66 -10.01 6.72
N GLU A 230 13.86 -9.82 7.76
CA GLU A 230 14.27 -10.02 9.16
C GLU A 230 14.19 -11.49 9.62
N ASP A 231 13.89 -12.41 8.70
CA ASP A 231 13.73 -13.85 8.94
C ASP A 231 12.66 -14.20 9.99
N LYS A 232 11.69 -13.30 10.19
CA LYS A 232 10.56 -13.51 11.10
C LYS A 232 9.49 -14.41 10.52
N CYS A 233 9.38 -14.43 9.19
CA CYS A 233 8.49 -15.35 8.49
C CYS A 233 9.13 -15.81 7.16
N ALA A 234 8.68 -16.96 6.69
CA ALA A 234 9.17 -17.57 5.46
C ALA A 234 8.43 -17.05 4.23
N ALA A 235 7.16 -16.67 4.41
CA ALA A 235 6.31 -16.22 3.32
C ALA A 235 5.16 -15.34 3.79
N GLY A 236 4.56 -14.62 2.83
CA GLY A 236 3.34 -13.85 3.06
C GLY A 236 2.66 -13.44 1.76
N ALA A 237 1.33 -13.34 1.82
CA ALA A 237 0.54 -12.90 0.68
C ALA A 237 0.51 -11.36 0.61
N VAL A 238 0.71 -10.83 -0.59
CA VAL A 238 0.75 -9.39 -0.90
C VAL A 238 0.17 -9.13 -2.28
N TRP A 239 0.13 -7.87 -2.69
CA TRP A 239 -0.11 -7.54 -4.08
C TRP A 239 1.06 -7.96 -4.98
N TYR A 240 0.75 -8.42 -6.19
CA TYR A 240 1.76 -8.81 -7.19
C TYR A 240 2.79 -7.68 -7.43
N THR A 241 2.34 -6.45 -7.51
CA THR A 241 3.21 -5.30 -7.77
C THR A 241 4.25 -5.08 -6.65
N GLU A 242 3.90 -5.34 -5.40
CA GLU A 242 4.84 -5.26 -4.28
C GLU A 242 5.85 -6.42 -4.35
N ALA A 243 5.37 -7.64 -4.60
CA ALA A 243 6.26 -8.78 -4.77
C ALA A 243 7.21 -8.57 -5.96
N TYR A 244 6.70 -8.09 -7.08
CA TYR A 244 7.47 -7.77 -8.28
C TYR A 244 8.50 -6.66 -8.02
N PHE A 245 8.10 -5.59 -7.33
CA PHE A 245 9.03 -4.52 -6.96
C PHE A 245 10.20 -5.05 -6.14
N HIS A 246 9.92 -5.78 -5.07
CA HIS A 246 10.97 -6.29 -4.19
C HIS A 246 11.86 -7.34 -4.88
N ALA A 247 11.27 -8.33 -5.52
CA ALA A 247 12.01 -9.47 -6.08
C ALA A 247 12.73 -9.14 -7.38
N VAL A 248 12.13 -8.30 -8.26
CA VAL A 248 12.61 -8.09 -9.62
C VAL A 248 13.25 -6.73 -9.83
N MET A 249 12.59 -5.65 -9.39
CA MET A 249 13.07 -4.30 -9.65
C MET A 249 14.16 -3.87 -8.66
N ALA A 250 13.88 -3.96 -7.38
CA ALA A 250 14.81 -3.58 -6.30
C ALA A 250 15.84 -4.67 -6.00
N LYS A 251 15.59 -5.90 -6.45
CA LYS A 251 16.48 -7.07 -6.25
C LYS A 251 16.83 -7.31 -4.77
N HIS A 252 15.86 -7.10 -3.89
CA HIS A 252 16.00 -7.48 -2.50
C HIS A 252 16.10 -9.01 -2.38
N PRO A 253 16.66 -9.56 -1.30
CA PRO A 253 16.74 -11.02 -1.09
C PRO A 253 15.36 -11.63 -0.77
N ILE A 254 14.43 -11.43 -1.68
CA ILE A 254 13.05 -11.92 -1.68
C ILE A 254 12.80 -12.61 -3.01
N SER A 255 12.06 -13.71 -2.98
CA SER A 255 11.50 -14.34 -4.17
C SER A 255 9.98 -14.17 -4.18
N MET A 256 9.38 -14.35 -5.35
CA MET A 256 7.93 -14.28 -5.50
C MET A 256 7.38 -15.53 -6.17
N VAL A 257 6.20 -15.95 -5.73
CA VAL A 257 5.40 -17.00 -6.35
C VAL A 257 4.20 -16.35 -7.03
N THR A 258 4.13 -16.50 -8.34
CA THR A 258 2.99 -16.03 -9.14
C THR A 258 1.88 -17.07 -9.08
N LEU A 259 0.70 -16.65 -8.70
CA LEU A 259 -0.47 -17.50 -8.63
C LEU A 259 -1.14 -17.58 -10.02
N PRO A 260 -1.62 -18.75 -10.46
CA PRO A 260 -2.39 -18.86 -11.70
C PRO A 260 -3.72 -18.09 -11.59
N ASP A 261 -4.24 -17.62 -12.71
CA ASP A 261 -5.47 -16.81 -12.75
C ASP A 261 -6.67 -17.49 -12.09
N SER A 262 -6.77 -18.81 -12.20
CA SER A 262 -7.82 -19.60 -11.55
C SER A 262 -7.77 -19.59 -10.01
N GLN A 263 -6.64 -19.21 -9.43
CA GLN A 263 -6.42 -19.13 -7.98
C GLN A 263 -6.16 -17.68 -7.53
N ASN A 264 -6.29 -16.72 -8.45
CA ASN A 264 -5.98 -15.32 -8.17
C ASN A 264 -7.26 -14.48 -8.05
N ARG A 265 -7.10 -13.30 -7.49
CA ARG A 265 -8.13 -12.28 -7.38
C ARG A 265 -7.57 -10.95 -7.88
N TYR A 266 -8.40 -10.21 -8.58
CA TYR A 266 -8.05 -8.92 -9.16
C TYR A 266 -8.76 -7.79 -8.42
N SER A 267 -8.06 -6.67 -8.25
CA SER A 267 -8.64 -5.44 -7.74
C SER A 267 -8.38 -4.31 -8.72
N VAL A 268 -9.41 -3.50 -8.94
CA VAL A 268 -9.32 -2.29 -9.77
C VAL A 268 -9.03 -1.10 -8.87
N TYR A 269 -8.13 -0.23 -9.31
CA TYR A 269 -7.87 1.06 -8.68
C TYR A 269 -8.63 2.16 -9.41
N THR A 270 -9.28 2.97 -8.63
CA THR A 270 -10.06 4.13 -9.09
C THR A 270 -9.48 5.38 -8.44
N ALA A 271 -9.29 6.42 -9.21
CA ALA A 271 -8.98 7.76 -8.74
C ALA A 271 -10.21 8.65 -8.83
N GLY A 272 -10.39 9.55 -7.88
CA GLY A 272 -11.50 10.49 -7.83
C GLY A 272 -11.00 11.91 -7.62
N LEU A 273 -11.49 12.86 -8.45
CA LEU A 273 -11.36 14.28 -8.23
C LEU A 273 -12.27 14.69 -7.08
N MET A 274 -11.71 15.31 -6.05
CA MET A 274 -12.50 15.77 -4.90
C MET A 274 -13.47 16.89 -5.32
N THR A 275 -14.67 16.90 -4.73
CA THR A 275 -15.66 17.97 -5.00
C THR A 275 -15.18 19.33 -4.55
N ASP A 276 -14.36 19.39 -3.48
CA ASP A 276 -13.76 20.58 -2.88
C ASP A 276 -12.27 20.76 -3.25
N ALA A 277 -11.82 20.13 -4.34
CA ALA A 277 -10.45 20.25 -4.84
C ALA A 277 -10.03 21.71 -5.01
N GLN A 278 -8.91 22.09 -4.37
CA GLN A 278 -8.37 23.45 -4.47
C GLN A 278 -7.69 23.70 -5.82
N HIS A 279 -7.03 22.66 -6.37
CA HIS A 279 -6.36 22.71 -7.67
C HIS A 279 -7.12 21.86 -8.68
N ARG A 280 -8.41 22.20 -8.86
CA ARG A 280 -9.36 21.41 -9.65
C ARG A 280 -8.82 21.03 -11.04
N LYS A 281 -8.27 22.02 -11.77
CA LYS A 281 -7.74 21.78 -13.13
C LYS A 281 -6.56 20.81 -13.13
N ALA A 282 -5.64 20.95 -12.18
CA ALA A 282 -4.53 20.02 -12.03
C ALA A 282 -5.00 18.60 -11.68
N GLY A 283 -6.03 18.49 -10.83
CA GLY A 283 -6.67 17.20 -10.51
C GLY A 283 -7.34 16.55 -11.74
N GLU A 284 -8.06 17.30 -12.55
CA GLU A 284 -8.65 16.83 -13.81
C GLU A 284 -7.58 16.34 -14.78
N ASP A 285 -6.51 17.10 -14.94
CA ASP A 285 -5.38 16.76 -15.81
C ASP A 285 -4.64 15.51 -15.29
N PHE A 286 -4.54 15.36 -13.97
CA PHE A 286 -3.95 14.16 -13.38
C PHE A 286 -4.82 12.91 -13.59
N LEU A 287 -6.15 13.00 -13.47
CA LEU A 287 -7.05 11.88 -13.79
C LEU A 287 -6.92 11.48 -15.27
N HIS A 288 -6.81 12.47 -16.16
CA HIS A 288 -6.58 12.22 -17.59
C HIS A 288 -5.22 11.54 -17.82
N PHE A 289 -4.17 12.04 -17.16
CA PHE A 289 -2.82 11.50 -17.25
C PHE A 289 -2.75 10.04 -16.80
N LEU A 290 -3.39 9.67 -15.69
CA LEU A 290 -3.42 8.29 -15.22
C LEU A 290 -3.90 7.29 -16.28
N ARG A 291 -4.79 7.72 -17.19
CA ARG A 291 -5.34 6.91 -18.28
C ARG A 291 -4.60 7.09 -19.61
N SER A 292 -3.69 8.03 -19.69
CA SER A 292 -2.88 8.26 -20.91
C SER A 292 -1.90 7.11 -21.13
N ALA A 293 -1.40 6.97 -22.36
CA ALA A 293 -0.37 6.00 -22.68
C ALA A 293 0.88 6.15 -21.81
N GLN A 294 1.27 7.39 -21.47
CA GLN A 294 2.43 7.68 -20.62
C GLN A 294 2.18 7.26 -19.17
N GLY A 295 1.04 7.60 -18.60
CA GLY A 295 0.66 7.16 -17.24
C GLY A 295 0.53 5.64 -17.15
N GLN A 296 -0.09 5.00 -18.12
CA GLN A 296 -0.23 3.55 -18.21
C GLN A 296 1.14 2.84 -18.34
N ALA A 297 2.08 3.43 -19.09
CA ALA A 297 3.43 2.88 -19.21
C ALA A 297 4.17 2.89 -17.86
N VAL A 298 3.98 3.92 -17.03
CA VAL A 298 4.53 3.95 -15.67
C VAL A 298 3.95 2.81 -14.84
N TYR A 299 2.63 2.66 -14.79
CA TYR A 299 2.01 1.58 -14.01
C TYR A 299 2.43 0.19 -14.49
N ALA A 300 2.48 -0.03 -15.82
CA ALA A 300 2.91 -1.29 -16.43
C ALA A 300 4.36 -1.66 -16.04
N LYS A 301 5.27 -0.68 -15.98
CA LYS A 301 6.65 -0.88 -15.52
C LYS A 301 6.72 -1.53 -14.14
N TYR A 302 5.78 -1.21 -13.25
CA TYR A 302 5.69 -1.77 -11.89
C TYR A 302 4.80 -3.00 -11.78
N GLY A 303 4.37 -3.58 -12.89
CA GLY A 303 3.60 -4.82 -12.93
C GLY A 303 2.10 -4.66 -12.69
N PHE A 304 1.58 -3.44 -12.68
CA PHE A 304 0.14 -3.21 -12.75
C PHE A 304 -0.40 -3.57 -14.14
N LEU A 305 -1.65 -3.97 -14.18
CA LEU A 305 -2.38 -4.21 -15.41
C LEU A 305 -3.23 -2.97 -15.75
N PRO A 306 -3.51 -2.71 -17.03
CA PRO A 306 -4.40 -1.62 -17.41
C PRO A 306 -5.80 -1.85 -16.80
N ALA A 307 -6.51 -0.76 -16.48
CA ALA A 307 -7.94 -0.81 -16.25
C ALA A 307 -8.62 -1.20 -17.56
N GLU A 308 -9.58 -2.10 -17.50
CA GLU A 308 -10.37 -2.50 -18.67
C GLU A 308 -11.15 -1.33 -19.23
#